data_3fac9099249e3e0daa463b8699013903
#
_entry.id   3fac9099249e3e0daa463b8699013903
#
_cell.length_a   1.000
_cell.length_b   1.000
_cell.length_c   1.000
_cell.angle_alpha   90.00
_cell.angle_beta   90.00
_cell.angle_gamma   90.00
#
_symmetry.space_group_name_H-M   'P 1'
#
loop_
_entity.id
_entity.type
_entity.pdbx_description
1 polymer ?
#
loop_
_entity_poly.entity_id
_entity_poly.type
_entity_poly.pdbx_seq_one_letter_code
_entity_poly.pdbx_strand_id
1 'polypeptide(L)'
;MALAAKELSSAMTVACLLALSTPAQAQSSGMTFFVTSVGVGNGANLGGLAGADTHCQRLAQAAGAGGNAWHAYLSTQAADGQSAVNARDRIGKGPWQNAKGVVIAKDVADLHSPNNNLTKQTALTEKGDVNNGVGDKPNRHDILTGSQPDGTAFAGADDRTCKNWTSGTQGAAMVGHADRRGLRDDDASKSWNSSHPSRGPDGGCSQADLRSTGGDGLLYCFAVN
;
A
#
# COMPACT_ATOMS: atom_id res chain seq x y z
N MET A 1 59.50 -3.48 68.22
CA MET A 1 59.43 -3.92 66.78
C MET A 1 58.01 -3.97 66.40
N ALA A 2 57.53 -2.94 65.65
CA ALA A 2 56.17 -2.87 65.19
C ALA A 2 56.20 -2.93 63.65
N LEU A 3 55.57 -3.98 63.12
CA LEU A 3 55.35 -4.11 61.65
C LEU A 3 54.08 -3.37 61.21
N ALA A 4 54.24 -2.45 60.31
CA ALA A 4 53.19 -1.73 59.73
C ALA A 4 52.57 -2.54 58.52
N ALA A 5 51.30 -2.83 58.59
CA ALA A 5 50.53 -3.40 57.48
C ALA A 5 50.10 -2.31 56.55
N LYS A 6 50.39 -2.49 55.25
CA LYS A 6 50.04 -1.55 54.15
C LYS A 6 48.79 -2.05 53.50
N GLU A 7 47.69 -1.32 53.64
CA GLU A 7 46.44 -1.61 52.94
C GLU A 7 46.51 -1.14 51.50
N LEU A 8 46.32 -2.05 50.53
CA LEU A 8 46.09 -1.71 49.11
C LEU A 8 44.61 -1.46 48.89
N SER A 9 44.27 -0.21 48.63
CA SER A 9 42.93 0.18 48.19
C SER A 9 42.80 -0.05 46.67
N SER A 10 41.99 -1.04 46.29
CA SER A 10 41.68 -1.35 44.87
C SER A 10 40.53 -0.46 44.41
N ALA A 11 40.82 0.53 43.58
CA ALA A 11 39.80 1.38 42.94
C ALA A 11 39.20 0.64 41.77
N MET A 12 37.94 0.24 41.88
CA MET A 12 37.16 -0.43 40.86
C MET A 12 36.54 0.65 39.94
N THR A 13 37.14 0.84 38.77
CA THR A 13 36.62 1.75 37.74
C THR A 13 35.43 1.11 37.01
N VAL A 14 34.21 1.60 37.26
CA VAL A 14 33.03 1.20 36.54
C VAL A 14 33.01 1.95 35.20
N ALA A 15 33.31 1.26 34.11
CA ALA A 15 33.16 1.78 32.74
C ALA A 15 31.70 1.76 32.35
N CYS A 16 31.07 2.94 32.30
CA CYS A 16 29.71 3.13 31.80
C CYS A 16 29.73 3.03 30.28
N LEU A 17 29.30 1.91 29.71
CA LEU A 17 29.09 1.76 28.27
C LEU A 17 27.84 2.53 27.87
N LEU A 18 28.02 3.73 27.31
CA LEU A 18 26.99 4.47 26.62
C LEU A 18 26.69 3.77 25.30
N ALA A 19 25.56 3.03 25.25
CA ALA A 19 25.02 2.50 24.00
C ALA A 19 24.59 3.68 23.11
N LEU A 20 25.38 3.98 22.08
CA LEU A 20 25.00 4.89 21.02
C LEU A 20 23.89 4.22 20.20
N SER A 21 22.63 4.57 20.49
CA SER A 21 21.51 4.26 19.59
C SER A 21 21.70 5.05 18.31
N THR A 22 22.08 4.36 17.24
CA THR A 22 22.06 4.95 15.89
C THR A 22 20.61 5.32 15.57
N PRO A 23 20.34 6.58 15.17
CA PRO A 23 18.98 6.93 14.72
C PRO A 23 18.67 6.08 13.48
N ALA A 24 17.50 5.43 13.47
CA ALA A 24 16.96 4.82 12.28
C ALA A 24 16.94 5.89 11.20
N GLN A 25 17.63 5.63 10.08
CA GLN A 25 17.64 6.55 8.96
C GLN A 25 16.21 6.78 8.51
N ALA A 26 15.73 8.00 8.65
CA ALA A 26 14.46 8.42 8.08
C ALA A 26 14.52 8.14 6.59
N GLN A 27 13.61 7.28 6.12
CA GLN A 27 13.46 6.96 4.71
C GLN A 27 13.18 8.24 3.94
N SER A 28 13.74 8.40 2.77
CA SER A 28 13.86 9.65 2.04
C SER A 28 12.57 10.48 2.01
N SER A 29 12.67 11.77 2.30
CA SER A 29 11.62 12.80 2.17
C SER A 29 11.01 12.94 0.77
N GLY A 30 11.41 12.10 -0.19
CA GLY A 30 10.99 12.13 -1.57
C GLY A 30 9.98 11.06 -1.98
N MET A 31 9.58 10.12 -1.10
CA MET A 31 8.57 9.12 -1.45
C MET A 31 7.21 9.78 -1.70
N THR A 32 6.59 9.49 -2.84
CA THR A 32 5.27 9.98 -3.22
C THR A 32 4.33 8.85 -3.71
N PHE A 33 4.79 7.59 -3.65
CA PHE A 33 4.03 6.39 -4.00
C PHE A 33 4.48 5.21 -3.15
N PHE A 34 3.53 4.38 -2.72
CA PHE A 34 3.79 3.05 -2.15
C PHE A 34 2.58 2.12 -2.25
N VAL A 35 2.83 0.81 -2.11
CA VAL A 35 1.82 -0.21 -1.80
C VAL A 35 1.77 -0.38 -0.29
N THR A 36 0.60 -0.42 0.33
CA THR A 36 0.52 -0.62 1.78
C THR A 36 1.11 -1.96 2.19
N SER A 37 1.98 -1.99 3.22
CA SER A 37 2.56 -3.24 3.75
C SER A 37 1.52 -4.10 4.50
N VAL A 38 0.38 -3.50 4.85
CA VAL A 38 -0.72 -4.14 5.58
C VAL A 38 -2.04 -3.49 5.16
N GLY A 39 -3.10 -4.31 5.05
CA GLY A 39 -4.46 -3.82 4.86
C GLY A 39 -5.07 -3.25 6.13
N VAL A 40 -6.28 -2.72 6.04
CA VAL A 40 -7.04 -2.22 7.21
C VAL A 40 -7.41 -3.36 8.17
N GLY A 41 -7.47 -4.60 7.68
CA GLY A 41 -7.77 -5.79 8.49
C GLY A 41 -9.25 -6.14 8.61
N ASN A 42 -10.11 -5.46 7.85
CA ASN A 42 -11.55 -5.70 7.79
C ASN A 42 -12.04 -5.95 6.34
N GLY A 43 -11.29 -6.77 5.59
CA GLY A 43 -11.55 -7.00 4.18
C GLY A 43 -11.51 -5.70 3.39
N ALA A 44 -12.49 -5.52 2.51
CA ALA A 44 -12.66 -4.29 1.74
C ALA A 44 -13.53 -3.22 2.44
N ASN A 45 -13.95 -3.43 3.70
CA ASN A 45 -14.54 -2.38 4.51
C ASN A 45 -13.43 -1.45 5.04
N LEU A 46 -13.15 -0.42 4.28
CA LEU A 46 -12.09 0.55 4.56
C LEU A 46 -12.61 1.77 5.34
N GLY A 47 -13.93 1.88 5.55
CA GLY A 47 -14.58 3.10 6.02
C GLY A 47 -14.75 4.13 4.91
N GLY A 48 -15.00 3.67 3.68
CA GLY A 48 -15.09 4.51 2.49
C GLY A 48 -13.74 5.06 2.03
N LEU A 49 -13.76 6.05 1.14
CA LEU A 49 -12.53 6.70 0.65
C LEU A 49 -11.77 7.39 1.77
N ALA A 50 -12.47 8.05 2.70
CA ALA A 50 -11.84 8.78 3.80
C ALA A 50 -11.05 7.85 4.74
N GLY A 51 -11.60 6.68 5.05
CA GLY A 51 -10.90 5.68 5.86
C GLY A 51 -9.67 5.10 5.15
N ALA A 52 -9.77 4.85 3.84
CA ALA A 52 -8.64 4.41 3.02
C ALA A 52 -7.52 5.46 2.97
N ASP A 53 -7.86 6.75 2.78
CA ASP A 53 -6.91 7.86 2.78
C ASP A 53 -6.22 8.02 4.15
N THR A 54 -6.99 7.89 5.23
CA THR A 54 -6.45 7.90 6.60
C THR A 54 -5.45 6.75 6.81
N HIS A 55 -5.72 5.57 6.25
CA HIS A 55 -4.80 4.43 6.32
C HIS A 55 -3.50 4.71 5.55
N CYS A 56 -3.59 5.24 4.31
CA CYS A 56 -2.42 5.69 3.54
C CYS A 56 -1.60 6.74 4.30
N GLN A 57 -2.26 7.77 4.84
CA GLN A 57 -1.61 8.85 5.59
C GLN A 57 -0.87 8.32 6.82
N ARG A 58 -1.49 7.40 7.58
CA ARG A 58 -0.89 6.80 8.78
C ARG A 58 0.36 5.99 8.45
N LEU A 59 0.35 5.19 7.37
CA LEU A 59 1.51 4.41 6.96
C LEU A 59 2.63 5.32 6.43
N ALA A 60 2.29 6.34 5.65
CA ALA A 60 3.25 7.34 5.19
C ALA A 60 3.92 8.07 6.36
N GLN A 61 3.15 8.48 7.39
CA GLN A 61 3.67 9.11 8.60
C GLN A 61 4.64 8.18 9.33
N ALA A 62 4.28 6.90 9.51
CA ALA A 62 5.13 5.91 10.16
C ALA A 62 6.45 5.66 9.39
N ALA A 63 6.45 5.87 8.07
CA ALA A 63 7.63 5.77 7.21
C ALA A 63 8.41 7.09 7.05
N GLY A 64 8.03 8.16 7.77
CA GLY A 64 8.70 9.46 7.70
C GLY A 64 8.32 10.31 6.47
N ALA A 65 7.29 9.93 5.72
CA ALA A 65 6.78 10.65 4.53
C ALA A 65 5.45 11.38 4.79
N GLY A 66 5.13 11.67 6.04
CA GLY A 66 3.85 12.27 6.46
C GLY A 66 3.65 13.74 6.11
N GLY A 67 4.65 14.40 5.53
CA GLY A 67 4.55 15.83 5.15
C GLY A 67 3.64 16.12 3.95
N ASN A 68 3.29 15.09 3.17
CA ASN A 68 2.33 15.18 2.06
C ASN A 68 0.94 14.73 2.52
N ALA A 69 -0.10 15.16 1.83
CA ALA A 69 -1.41 14.52 1.89
C ALA A 69 -1.39 13.24 1.04
N TRP A 70 -1.96 12.15 1.56
CA TRP A 70 -1.93 10.85 0.90
C TRP A 70 -3.32 10.33 0.61
N HIS A 71 -3.56 9.94 -0.63
CA HIS A 71 -4.82 9.33 -1.05
C HIS A 71 -4.61 7.90 -1.55
N ALA A 72 -5.57 7.03 -1.23
CA ALA A 72 -5.66 5.71 -1.83
C ALA A 72 -6.16 5.82 -3.28
N TYR A 73 -5.57 5.04 -4.18
CA TYR A 73 -6.03 4.90 -5.56
C TYR A 73 -7.27 4.02 -5.61
N LEU A 74 -8.42 4.60 -5.39
CA LEU A 74 -9.70 3.92 -5.32
C LEU A 74 -10.76 4.70 -6.08
N SER A 75 -11.53 4.02 -6.94
CA SER A 75 -12.79 4.55 -7.49
C SER A 75 -13.96 4.21 -6.59
N THR A 76 -15.04 4.99 -6.70
CA THR A 76 -16.39 4.64 -6.20
C THR A 76 -17.38 4.65 -7.34
N GLN A 77 -18.45 3.86 -7.22
CA GLN A 77 -19.57 3.86 -8.17
C GLN A 77 -20.66 4.82 -7.72
N ALA A 78 -21.42 5.33 -8.69
CA ALA A 78 -22.59 6.16 -8.37
C ALA A 78 -23.59 5.33 -7.54
N ALA A 79 -23.96 5.82 -6.39
CA ALA A 79 -24.91 5.18 -5.48
C ALA A 79 -25.55 6.21 -4.56
N ASP A 80 -26.77 5.97 -4.12
CA ASP A 80 -27.49 6.78 -3.11
C ASP A 80 -27.49 8.29 -3.42
N GLY A 81 -27.62 8.65 -4.71
CA GLY A 81 -27.60 10.04 -5.16
C GLY A 81 -26.22 10.69 -5.24
N GLN A 82 -25.16 9.95 -4.89
CA GLN A 82 -23.78 10.42 -5.05
C GLN A 82 -23.23 10.05 -6.42
N SER A 83 -22.47 10.96 -7.03
CA SER A 83 -21.75 10.68 -8.27
C SER A 83 -20.59 9.73 -8.04
N ALA A 84 -20.24 8.95 -9.07
CA ALA A 84 -19.01 8.15 -9.06
C ALA A 84 -17.77 9.03 -8.91
N VAL A 85 -16.74 8.47 -8.28
CA VAL A 85 -15.41 9.10 -8.14
C VAL A 85 -14.40 8.25 -8.88
N ASN A 86 -13.61 8.86 -9.75
CA ASN A 86 -12.53 8.17 -10.46
C ASN A 86 -11.26 8.15 -9.60
N ALA A 87 -10.58 7.03 -9.53
CA ALA A 87 -9.30 6.92 -8.80
C ALA A 87 -8.24 7.87 -9.38
N ARG A 88 -8.17 8.00 -10.71
CA ARG A 88 -7.22 8.87 -11.41
C ARG A 88 -7.33 10.34 -11.02
N ASP A 89 -8.51 10.80 -10.64
CA ASP A 89 -8.78 12.21 -10.33
C ASP A 89 -8.44 12.54 -8.86
N ARG A 90 -8.11 11.53 -8.04
CA ARG A 90 -7.86 11.68 -6.61
C ARG A 90 -6.38 11.76 -6.22
N ILE A 91 -5.48 11.36 -7.10
CA ILE A 91 -4.08 11.09 -6.77
C ILE A 91 -3.11 12.25 -7.09
N GLY A 92 -3.63 13.41 -7.49
CA GLY A 92 -2.78 14.54 -7.88
C GLY A 92 -2.24 14.40 -9.31
N LYS A 93 -1.12 15.05 -9.60
CA LYS A 93 -0.58 15.17 -10.97
C LYS A 93 0.73 14.44 -11.20
N GLY A 94 1.43 14.00 -10.14
CA GLY A 94 2.76 13.39 -10.24
C GLY A 94 3.90 14.44 -10.29
N PRO A 95 5.16 14.07 -10.55
CA PRO A 95 5.59 12.67 -10.67
C PRO A 95 5.51 11.90 -9.36
N TRP A 96 5.39 10.57 -9.46
CA TRP A 96 5.37 9.71 -8.28
C TRP A 96 6.58 8.79 -8.27
N GLN A 97 7.19 8.66 -7.10
CA GLN A 97 8.35 7.81 -6.87
C GLN A 97 8.20 6.99 -5.59
N ASN A 98 8.76 5.79 -5.60
CA ASN A 98 8.72 4.88 -4.48
C ASN A 98 9.72 5.24 -3.37
N ALA A 99 9.76 4.46 -2.29
CA ALA A 99 10.64 4.66 -1.14
C ALA A 99 12.16 4.63 -1.47
N LYS A 100 12.53 4.14 -2.65
CA LYS A 100 13.92 4.13 -3.14
C LYS A 100 14.21 5.23 -4.18
N GLY A 101 13.28 6.17 -4.38
CA GLY A 101 13.42 7.27 -5.33
C GLY A 101 13.22 6.86 -6.80
N VAL A 102 12.76 5.63 -7.06
CA VAL A 102 12.47 5.19 -8.43
C VAL A 102 11.14 5.76 -8.88
N VAL A 103 11.14 6.49 -9.99
CA VAL A 103 9.93 7.06 -10.58
C VAL A 103 9.02 5.96 -11.11
N ILE A 104 7.76 5.95 -10.66
CA ILE A 104 6.71 5.01 -11.06
C ILE A 104 5.99 5.53 -12.30
N ALA A 105 5.67 6.81 -12.32
CA ALA A 105 5.06 7.50 -13.43
C ALA A 105 5.31 9.01 -13.32
N LYS A 106 5.36 9.70 -14.45
CA LYS A 106 5.62 11.14 -14.52
C LYS A 106 4.36 11.95 -14.26
N ASP A 107 3.22 11.43 -14.69
CA ASP A 107 1.91 12.04 -14.59
C ASP A 107 0.78 10.99 -14.69
N VAL A 108 -0.47 11.45 -14.63
CA VAL A 108 -1.66 10.57 -14.71
C VAL A 108 -1.75 9.82 -16.04
N ALA A 109 -1.35 10.44 -17.15
CA ALA A 109 -1.41 9.80 -18.47
C ALA A 109 -0.33 8.70 -18.58
N ASP A 110 0.87 8.97 -18.10
CA ASP A 110 1.97 7.99 -18.05
C ASP A 110 1.62 6.81 -17.13
N LEU A 111 1.00 7.07 -15.96
CA LEU A 111 0.56 6.04 -15.01
C LEU A 111 -0.43 5.04 -15.62
N HIS A 112 -1.34 5.51 -16.49
CA HIS A 112 -2.36 4.68 -17.15
C HIS A 112 -1.92 4.22 -18.55
N SER A 113 -0.67 4.44 -18.92
CA SER A 113 -0.07 3.95 -20.16
C SER A 113 0.64 2.60 -19.95
N PRO A 114 0.96 1.87 -21.02
CA PRO A 114 1.80 0.68 -20.92
C PRO A 114 3.24 0.96 -20.47
N ASN A 115 3.66 2.23 -20.47
CA ASN A 115 5.04 2.66 -20.19
C ASN A 115 5.28 2.98 -18.71
N ASN A 116 4.26 2.94 -17.85
CA ASN A 116 4.47 3.15 -16.42
C ASN A 116 5.43 2.10 -15.84
N ASN A 117 6.15 2.48 -14.81
CA ASN A 117 7.17 1.65 -14.19
C ASN A 117 6.66 0.90 -12.94
N LEU A 118 5.38 0.48 -12.94
CA LEU A 118 4.82 -0.38 -11.90
C LEU A 118 5.13 -1.85 -12.23
N THR A 119 6.00 -2.45 -11.43
CA THR A 119 6.45 -3.84 -11.52
C THR A 119 6.60 -4.41 -10.12
N LYS A 120 6.82 -5.73 -9.99
CA LYS A 120 7.10 -6.36 -8.69
C LYS A 120 8.25 -5.67 -7.92
N GLN A 121 9.28 -5.19 -8.64
CA GLN A 121 10.47 -4.58 -8.03
C GLN A 121 10.31 -3.10 -7.70
N THR A 122 9.31 -2.43 -8.27
CA THR A 122 9.10 -0.99 -8.10
C THR A 122 7.84 -0.64 -7.30
N ALA A 123 6.84 -1.53 -7.28
CA ALA A 123 5.66 -1.43 -6.42
C ALA A 123 6.02 -1.76 -4.96
N LEU A 124 6.88 -0.94 -4.37
CA LEU A 124 7.41 -1.14 -3.03
C LEU A 124 6.41 -0.69 -1.97
N THR A 125 6.52 -1.28 -0.78
CA THR A 125 5.78 -0.83 0.41
C THR A 125 6.30 0.52 0.90
N GLU A 126 5.59 1.14 1.84
CA GLU A 126 6.05 2.36 2.53
C GLU A 126 7.39 2.16 3.26
N LYS A 127 7.77 0.91 3.53
CA LYS A 127 9.03 0.52 4.17
C LYS A 127 10.16 0.28 3.17
N GLY A 128 9.86 0.33 1.85
CA GLY A 128 10.82 0.01 0.79
C GLY A 128 10.99 -1.48 0.52
N ASP A 129 10.12 -2.32 1.06
CA ASP A 129 10.12 -3.76 0.83
C ASP A 129 9.36 -4.10 -0.45
N VAL A 130 9.77 -5.18 -1.12
CA VAL A 130 9.02 -5.74 -2.25
C VAL A 130 7.76 -6.42 -1.72
N ASN A 131 6.59 -6.09 -2.32
CA ASN A 131 5.36 -6.79 -2.02
C ASN A 131 5.37 -8.21 -2.61
N ASN A 132 4.88 -9.18 -1.85
CA ASN A 132 4.77 -10.56 -2.31
C ASN A 132 3.84 -10.66 -3.53
N GLY A 133 4.27 -11.41 -4.54
CA GLY A 133 3.53 -11.63 -5.78
C GLY A 133 3.44 -13.10 -6.17
N VAL A 134 3.17 -13.37 -7.44
CA VAL A 134 3.09 -14.73 -7.97
C VAL A 134 4.38 -15.50 -7.67
N GLY A 135 4.23 -16.65 -7.02
CA GLY A 135 5.33 -17.54 -6.59
C GLY A 135 5.79 -17.31 -5.14
N ASP A 136 5.43 -16.22 -4.50
CA ASP A 136 5.70 -15.98 -3.08
C ASP A 136 4.58 -16.55 -2.19
N LYS A 137 4.87 -16.75 -0.90
CA LYS A 137 3.91 -17.23 0.11
C LYS A 137 3.90 -16.30 1.31
N PRO A 138 2.73 -15.72 1.70
CA PRO A 138 1.50 -15.69 0.91
C PRO A 138 1.63 -14.81 -0.34
N ASN A 139 0.87 -15.12 -1.42
CA ASN A 139 0.70 -14.19 -2.52
C ASN A 139 -0.17 -13.00 -2.06
N ARG A 140 0.22 -11.76 -2.40
CA ARG A 140 -0.47 -10.52 -2.01
C ARG A 140 -0.51 -9.49 -3.14
N HIS A 141 -0.47 -9.95 -4.39
CA HIS A 141 -0.35 -9.03 -5.52
C HIS A 141 -1.65 -8.33 -5.93
N ASP A 142 -2.81 -8.84 -5.48
CA ASP A 142 -4.11 -8.23 -5.72
C ASP A 142 -4.27 -7.00 -4.85
N ILE A 143 -4.23 -5.82 -5.46
CA ILE A 143 -4.42 -4.53 -4.81
C ILE A 143 -5.81 -4.01 -5.12
N LEU A 144 -6.56 -3.54 -4.12
CA LEU A 144 -7.89 -2.97 -4.27
C LEU A 144 -7.81 -1.66 -5.07
N THR A 145 -8.69 -1.49 -6.07
CA THR A 145 -8.73 -0.29 -6.91
C THR A 145 -10.15 0.17 -7.27
N GLY A 146 -11.05 -0.77 -7.55
CA GLY A 146 -12.40 -0.46 -8.04
C GLY A 146 -12.43 0.30 -9.37
N SER A 147 -11.35 0.23 -10.16
CA SER A 147 -11.11 1.10 -11.31
C SER A 147 -11.05 0.33 -12.61
N GLN A 148 -11.47 0.98 -13.71
CA GLN A 148 -11.16 0.57 -15.07
C GLN A 148 -9.68 0.78 -15.39
N PRO A 149 -9.14 0.21 -16.50
CA PRO A 149 -7.72 0.34 -16.84
C PRO A 149 -7.24 1.80 -16.97
N ASP A 150 -8.10 2.72 -17.40
CA ASP A 150 -7.80 4.15 -17.53
C ASP A 150 -7.94 4.93 -16.20
N GLY A 151 -8.30 4.26 -15.11
CA GLY A 151 -8.47 4.86 -13.79
C GLY A 151 -9.82 5.49 -13.52
N THR A 152 -10.78 5.32 -14.45
CA THR A 152 -12.18 5.77 -14.25
C THR A 152 -12.99 4.75 -13.46
N ALA A 153 -14.10 5.18 -12.89
CA ALA A 153 -15.04 4.33 -12.19
C ALA A 153 -15.81 3.42 -13.16
N PHE A 154 -16.21 2.25 -12.71
CA PHE A 154 -17.15 1.42 -13.45
C PHE A 154 -18.55 2.03 -13.41
N ALA A 155 -19.24 2.00 -14.55
CA ALA A 155 -20.65 2.28 -14.64
C ALA A 155 -21.46 0.98 -14.51
N GLY A 156 -22.77 1.11 -14.22
CA GLY A 156 -23.69 -0.02 -14.12
C GLY A 156 -23.91 -0.52 -12.70
N ALA A 157 -24.70 -1.61 -12.59
CA ALA A 157 -25.21 -2.12 -11.32
C ALA A 157 -24.28 -3.15 -10.64
N ASP A 158 -23.33 -3.71 -11.37
CA ASP A 158 -22.39 -4.68 -10.81
C ASP A 158 -21.47 -3.99 -9.83
N ASP A 159 -21.48 -4.43 -8.57
CA ASP A 159 -20.57 -3.90 -7.56
C ASP A 159 -19.12 -4.26 -7.88
N ARG A 160 -18.27 -3.25 -7.98
CA ARG A 160 -16.82 -3.34 -8.24
C ARG A 160 -15.99 -2.67 -7.15
N THR A 161 -16.62 -2.26 -6.06
CA THR A 161 -16.04 -1.41 -5.02
C THR A 161 -16.40 -1.87 -3.60
N CYS A 162 -16.95 -3.08 -3.44
CA CYS A 162 -17.43 -3.56 -2.15
C CYS A 162 -18.31 -2.50 -1.46
N LYS A 163 -19.38 -2.07 -2.16
CA LYS A 163 -20.30 -1.00 -1.70
C LYS A 163 -19.55 0.29 -1.35
N ASN A 164 -18.75 0.76 -2.29
CA ASN A 164 -17.94 1.96 -2.11
C ASN A 164 -17.04 1.89 -0.86
N TRP A 165 -16.41 0.72 -0.66
CA TRP A 165 -15.43 0.46 0.41
C TRP A 165 -16.03 0.44 1.81
N THR A 166 -17.30 0.04 1.92
CA THR A 166 -18.01 -0.06 3.20
C THR A 166 -18.47 -1.49 3.53
N SER A 167 -18.24 -2.46 2.63
CA SER A 167 -18.58 -3.87 2.85
C SER A 167 -17.33 -4.71 3.12
N GLY A 168 -17.34 -5.46 4.19
CA GLY A 168 -16.36 -6.50 4.54
C GLY A 168 -16.87 -7.92 4.30
N THR A 169 -17.96 -8.10 3.54
CA THR A 169 -18.60 -9.41 3.26
C THR A 169 -19.10 -9.46 1.83
N GLN A 170 -20.30 -8.95 1.56
CA GLN A 170 -20.99 -9.03 0.28
C GLN A 170 -20.48 -7.98 -0.72
N GLY A 171 -20.50 -8.34 -2.00
CA GLY A 171 -20.08 -7.51 -3.12
C GLY A 171 -18.83 -8.03 -3.79
N ALA A 172 -18.21 -7.22 -4.62
CA ALA A 172 -16.92 -7.50 -5.24
C ALA A 172 -16.11 -6.21 -5.37
N ALA A 173 -14.80 -6.31 -5.33
CA ALA A 173 -13.91 -5.21 -5.65
C ALA A 173 -13.08 -5.55 -6.89
N MET A 174 -12.96 -4.62 -7.84
CA MET A 174 -11.94 -4.75 -8.87
C MET A 174 -10.56 -4.62 -8.23
N VAL A 175 -9.65 -5.52 -8.58
CA VAL A 175 -8.26 -5.53 -8.14
C VAL A 175 -7.30 -5.40 -9.32
N GLY A 176 -6.08 -4.94 -9.04
CA GLY A 176 -4.98 -4.95 -9.99
C GLY A 176 -3.78 -5.72 -9.45
N HIS A 177 -2.94 -6.22 -10.34
CA HIS A 177 -1.77 -7.02 -10.01
C HIS A 177 -0.51 -6.15 -9.88
N ALA A 178 -0.03 -5.94 -8.64
CA ALA A 178 1.16 -5.13 -8.37
C ALA A 178 2.43 -5.66 -9.07
N ASP A 179 2.51 -6.95 -9.33
CA ASP A 179 3.62 -7.61 -10.02
C ASP A 179 3.39 -7.81 -11.52
N ARG A 180 2.22 -7.36 -12.04
CA ARG A 180 1.78 -7.52 -13.44
C ARG A 180 1.80 -8.96 -13.94
N ARG A 181 1.46 -9.90 -13.08
CA ARG A 181 1.40 -11.32 -13.39
C ARG A 181 0.07 -11.91 -12.96
N GLY A 182 -0.48 -12.81 -13.77
CA GLY A 182 -1.71 -13.53 -13.46
C GLY A 182 -1.66 -14.95 -14.01
N LEU A 183 -2.80 -15.61 -14.02
CA LEU A 183 -2.93 -16.99 -14.50
C LEU A 183 -2.80 -17.11 -16.02
N ARG A 184 -2.95 -16.00 -16.74
CA ARG A 184 -2.85 -15.92 -18.20
C ARG A 184 -1.87 -14.83 -18.61
N ASP A 185 -1.46 -14.86 -19.88
CA ASP A 185 -0.59 -13.84 -20.47
C ASP A 185 -1.42 -12.87 -21.35
N ASP A 186 -2.47 -12.29 -20.75
CA ASP A 186 -3.33 -11.29 -21.38
C ASP A 186 -3.24 -9.93 -20.68
N ASP A 187 -3.80 -8.88 -21.30
CA ASP A 187 -3.73 -7.51 -20.78
C ASP A 187 -4.39 -7.37 -19.41
N ALA A 188 -5.50 -8.07 -19.16
CA ALA A 188 -6.17 -8.06 -17.88
C ALA A 188 -5.25 -8.64 -16.79
N SER A 189 -4.64 -9.79 -17.03
CA SER A 189 -3.69 -10.43 -16.09
C SER A 189 -2.45 -9.56 -15.80
N LYS A 190 -2.08 -8.66 -16.73
CA LYS A 190 -0.95 -7.73 -16.60
C LYS A 190 -1.37 -6.35 -16.11
N SER A 191 -2.66 -6.11 -15.89
CA SER A 191 -3.15 -4.80 -15.44
C SER A 191 -2.80 -4.58 -13.97
N TRP A 192 -2.11 -3.46 -13.70
CA TRP A 192 -1.76 -3.08 -12.33
C TRP A 192 -2.97 -2.59 -11.53
N ASN A 193 -4.05 -2.14 -12.21
CA ASN A 193 -5.21 -1.52 -11.55
C ASN A 193 -6.57 -2.14 -11.93
N SER A 194 -6.65 -3.02 -12.92
CA SER A 194 -7.94 -3.55 -13.40
C SER A 194 -7.79 -4.96 -13.96
N SER A 195 -7.45 -5.91 -13.11
CA SER A 195 -7.19 -7.30 -13.53
C SER A 195 -8.43 -8.18 -13.48
N HIS A 196 -9.03 -8.32 -12.32
CA HIS A 196 -10.24 -9.11 -12.10
C HIS A 196 -11.02 -8.64 -10.88
N PRO A 197 -12.31 -8.96 -10.75
CA PRO A 197 -13.04 -8.76 -9.50
C PRO A 197 -12.59 -9.78 -8.44
N SER A 198 -12.58 -9.36 -7.18
CA SER A 198 -12.45 -10.25 -6.04
C SER A 198 -13.65 -11.21 -5.97
N ARG A 199 -13.47 -12.36 -5.35
CA ARG A 199 -14.53 -13.38 -5.21
C ARG A 199 -14.19 -14.31 -4.05
N GLY A 200 -15.21 -14.98 -3.52
CA GLY A 200 -15.07 -15.99 -2.51
C GLY A 200 -16.42 -16.43 -1.96
N PRO A 201 -16.47 -17.40 -1.03
CA PRO A 201 -17.69 -17.96 -0.51
C PRO A 201 -18.56 -16.93 0.24
N ASP A 202 -17.94 -15.88 0.80
CA ASP A 202 -18.65 -14.82 1.52
C ASP A 202 -19.08 -13.65 0.61
N GLY A 203 -18.80 -13.74 -0.70
CA GLY A 203 -19.20 -12.77 -1.71
C GLY A 203 -18.06 -11.96 -2.32
N GLY A 204 -16.83 -12.02 -1.78
CA GLY A 204 -15.65 -11.39 -2.37
C GLY A 204 -15.08 -10.19 -1.63
N CYS A 205 -15.73 -9.67 -0.58
CA CYS A 205 -15.26 -8.49 0.15
C CYS A 205 -14.68 -8.80 1.53
N SER A 206 -14.83 -10.06 2.02
CA SER A 206 -14.24 -10.43 3.31
C SER A 206 -12.71 -10.53 3.24
N GLN A 207 -12.05 -10.43 4.39
CA GLN A 207 -10.60 -10.59 4.46
C GLN A 207 -10.16 -11.98 3.98
N ALA A 208 -10.97 -13.01 4.24
CA ALA A 208 -10.71 -14.37 3.79
C ALA A 208 -10.86 -14.50 2.28
N ASP A 209 -11.89 -13.89 1.69
CA ASP A 209 -12.11 -13.87 0.25
C ASP A 209 -10.96 -13.18 -0.49
N LEU A 210 -10.54 -11.99 -0.02
CA LEU A 210 -9.42 -11.27 -0.62
C LEU A 210 -8.12 -12.09 -0.58
N ARG A 211 -7.87 -12.79 0.52
CA ARG A 211 -6.71 -13.69 0.64
C ARG A 211 -6.79 -14.90 -0.27
N SER A 212 -7.99 -15.39 -0.53
CA SER A 212 -8.20 -16.57 -1.37
C SER A 212 -7.87 -16.34 -2.85
N THR A 213 -7.90 -15.08 -3.31
CA THR A 213 -7.59 -14.70 -4.70
C THR A 213 -6.17 -14.15 -4.89
N GLY A 214 -5.40 -13.99 -3.83
CA GLY A 214 -4.02 -13.48 -3.91
C GLY A 214 -3.88 -12.04 -3.43
N GLY A 215 -4.84 -11.54 -2.65
CA GLY A 215 -4.82 -10.22 -2.02
C GLY A 215 -4.64 -10.29 -0.51
N ASP A 216 -4.71 -9.13 0.14
CA ASP A 216 -4.75 -8.99 1.60
C ASP A 216 -5.43 -7.66 2.01
N GLY A 217 -6.23 -7.07 1.13
CA GLY A 217 -6.84 -5.75 1.34
C GLY A 217 -5.83 -4.61 1.25
N LEU A 218 -4.78 -4.78 0.46
CA LEU A 218 -3.74 -3.77 0.24
C LEU A 218 -4.22 -2.67 -0.71
N LEU A 219 -3.60 -1.49 -0.60
CA LEU A 219 -3.91 -0.29 -1.37
C LEU A 219 -2.65 0.26 -2.05
N TYR A 220 -2.83 0.93 -3.20
CA TYR A 220 -1.84 1.87 -3.72
C TYR A 220 -2.10 3.24 -3.08
N CYS A 221 -1.07 3.86 -2.54
CA CYS A 221 -1.13 5.18 -1.94
C CYS A 221 -0.28 6.17 -2.73
N PHE A 222 -0.85 7.34 -3.01
CA PHE A 222 -0.21 8.40 -3.77
C PHE A 222 -0.22 9.70 -2.98
N ALA A 223 0.89 10.43 -2.97
CA ALA A 223 0.93 11.79 -2.47
C ALA A 223 0.20 12.72 -3.43
N VAL A 224 -0.66 13.57 -2.88
CA VAL A 224 -1.42 14.58 -3.62
C VAL A 224 -0.65 15.89 -3.53
N ASN A 225 -0.14 16.37 -4.66
CA ASN A 225 0.60 17.62 -4.78
C ASN A 225 -0.23 18.66 -5.51
#